data_e7fe54214f2372cd9abc1ade2a57df35
#
_entry.id   e7fe54214f2372cd9abc1ade2a57df35
#
_cell.length_a   1.000
_cell.length_b   1.000
_cell.length_c   1.000
_cell.angle_alpha   90.00
_cell.angle_beta   90.00
_cell.angle_gamma   90.00
#
_symmetry.space_group_name_H-M   'P 1'
#
loop_
_entity.id
_entity.type
_entity.pdbx_description
1 polymer ?
#
loop_
_entity_poly.entity_id
_entity_poly.type
_entity_poly.pdbx_seq_one_letter_code
_entity_poly.pdbx_strand_id
1 'polypeptide(L)'
;MYKNEHVYLYIYSFICGYKCFSGIILKYINIDMRNRKIVFANQKGGVGKSTLCILFANYLAWKKQQVCVIDTDLQKTIKMQRKKDKELYPTLDPPYEVQDFDVQAPDVMQQLMDSAADTEGFVLFDSPGNVSEDGLVPMFTNADFIICPYEYEEKTLDSTGTFVQVINALRAATPSMSAKLFFVPNRIDVRIGTADELRMWKQTDAIFKQLGAVTPRITARASLKRINTMEISASQRDAVKLAFDFMIRRMRE
;
A
#
# COMPACT_ATOMS: atom_id res chain seq x y z
N MET A 1 -7.29 34.47 -2.01
CA MET A 1 -7.25 33.93 -0.66
C MET A 1 -8.46 33.05 -0.31
N TYR A 2 -9.23 32.54 -1.30
CA TYR A 2 -10.46 31.77 -1.08
C TYR A 2 -10.46 30.36 -1.69
N LYS A 3 -9.33 29.88 -2.27
CA LYS A 3 -9.26 28.55 -2.88
C LYS A 3 -8.92 27.42 -1.89
N ASN A 4 -8.30 27.73 -0.76
CA ASN A 4 -7.82 26.70 0.17
C ASN A 4 -8.90 26.17 1.14
N GLU A 5 -9.91 26.97 1.49
CA GLU A 5 -10.96 26.53 2.42
C GLU A 5 -11.86 25.44 1.82
N HIS A 6 -12.11 25.47 0.50
CA HIS A 6 -12.92 24.44 -0.15
C HIS A 6 -12.22 23.09 -0.25
N VAL A 7 -10.89 23.09 -0.42
CA VAL A 7 -10.11 21.84 -0.43
C VAL A 7 -10.04 21.24 0.97
N TYR A 8 -9.87 22.07 2.00
CA TYR A 8 -9.89 21.63 3.40
C TYR A 8 -11.25 21.06 3.82
N LEU A 9 -12.34 21.69 3.46
CA LEU A 9 -13.70 21.20 3.71
C LEU A 9 -13.97 19.91 2.94
N TYR A 10 -13.48 19.79 1.70
CA TYR A 10 -13.64 18.60 0.89
C TYR A 10 -12.85 17.42 1.47
N ILE A 11 -11.60 17.61 1.87
CA ILE A 11 -10.77 16.60 2.50
C ILE A 11 -11.31 16.23 3.89
N TYR A 12 -11.77 17.20 4.69
CA TYR A 12 -12.28 16.97 6.03
C TYR A 12 -13.65 16.28 6.03
N SER A 13 -14.57 16.65 5.14
CA SER A 13 -15.84 15.95 4.96
C SER A 13 -15.66 14.55 4.37
N PHE A 14 -14.59 14.37 3.62
CA PHE A 14 -14.21 13.17 2.94
C PHE A 14 -13.66 12.09 3.90
N ILE A 15 -12.91 12.49 4.91
CA ILE A 15 -12.29 11.58 5.90
C ILE A 15 -13.13 11.51 7.19
N CYS A 16 -13.85 12.55 7.56
CA CYS A 16 -14.59 12.66 8.82
C CYS A 16 -16.01 12.06 8.79
N GLY A 17 -16.52 11.60 7.63
CA GLY A 17 -17.83 10.95 7.48
C GLY A 17 -18.02 9.68 8.32
N TYR A 18 -17.00 9.23 9.03
CA TYR A 18 -16.96 7.98 9.81
C TYR A 18 -17.27 8.12 11.31
N LYS A 19 -17.55 9.30 11.82
CA LYS A 19 -17.74 9.47 13.29
C LYS A 19 -19.06 8.96 13.88
N CYS A 20 -19.95 8.33 13.11
CA CYS A 20 -21.31 8.05 13.62
C CYS A 20 -21.77 6.60 13.71
N PHE A 21 -20.94 5.57 13.66
CA PHE A 21 -21.47 4.22 13.80
C PHE A 21 -20.54 3.23 14.53
N SER A 22 -20.24 3.42 15.81
CA SER A 22 -19.79 2.27 16.62
C SER A 22 -19.59 2.60 18.10
N GLY A 23 -20.68 2.91 18.78
CA GLY A 23 -20.66 3.14 20.22
C GLY A 23 -20.75 1.90 21.12
N ILE A 24 -20.69 0.64 20.69
CA ILE A 24 -21.02 -0.48 21.60
C ILE A 24 -20.15 -1.75 21.56
N ILE A 25 -19.29 -2.04 20.60
CA ILE A 25 -18.60 -3.38 20.57
C ILE A 25 -17.07 -3.30 20.38
N LEU A 26 -16.35 -2.38 20.96
CA LEU A 26 -14.88 -2.32 20.84
C LEU A 26 -14.15 -2.54 22.19
N LYS A 27 -14.60 -3.50 23.02
CA LYS A 27 -13.94 -3.71 24.33
C LYS A 27 -12.96 -4.89 24.41
N TYR A 28 -12.64 -5.61 23.34
CA TYR A 28 -11.85 -6.85 23.45
C TYR A 28 -10.70 -7.07 22.44
N ILE A 29 -10.35 -6.10 21.59
CA ILE A 29 -9.09 -6.19 20.84
C ILE A 29 -8.41 -4.84 20.91
N ASN A 30 -7.75 -4.58 22.04
CA ASN A 30 -6.85 -3.44 22.19
C ASN A 30 -5.58 -3.71 21.34
N ILE A 31 -5.65 -3.44 20.05
CA ILE A 31 -4.46 -3.30 19.23
C ILE A 31 -4.30 -1.79 19.08
N ASP A 32 -3.39 -1.23 19.86
CA ASP A 32 -2.93 0.17 19.73
C ASP A 32 -2.24 0.38 18.37
N MET A 33 -3.06 0.31 17.31
CA MET A 33 -2.65 0.57 15.95
C MET A 33 -3.02 2.03 15.66
N ARG A 34 -2.16 2.93 16.12
CA ARG A 34 -2.23 4.35 15.74
C ARG A 34 -2.22 4.47 14.23
N ASN A 35 -2.77 5.53 13.73
CA ASN A 35 -2.87 5.90 12.32
C ASN A 35 -1.61 5.50 11.54
N ARG A 36 -1.75 4.64 10.52
CA ARG A 36 -0.63 4.15 9.71
C ARG A 36 -0.83 4.53 8.26
N LYS A 37 0.05 5.37 7.75
CA LYS A 37 0.13 5.77 6.34
C LYS A 37 1.07 4.81 5.61
N ILE A 38 0.53 4.01 4.72
CA ILE A 38 1.26 2.96 4.00
C ILE A 38 1.18 3.22 2.51
N VAL A 39 2.32 3.35 1.85
CA VAL A 39 2.41 3.62 0.42
C VAL A 39 2.87 2.36 -0.31
N PHE A 40 2.12 1.92 -1.31
CA PHE A 40 2.53 0.87 -2.24
C PHE A 40 3.22 1.52 -3.43
N ALA A 41 4.53 1.37 -3.56
CA ALA A 41 5.32 2.05 -4.57
C ALA A 41 6.43 1.18 -5.17
N ASN A 42 6.66 1.35 -6.44
CA ASN A 42 7.84 0.95 -7.20
C ASN A 42 7.80 1.68 -8.54
N GLN A 43 8.93 2.01 -9.11
CA GLN A 43 9.02 2.64 -10.42
C GLN A 43 8.59 1.73 -11.58
N LYS A 44 8.63 0.40 -11.37
CA LYS A 44 8.19 -0.57 -12.38
C LYS A 44 6.65 -0.67 -12.42
N GLY A 45 6.08 -0.47 -13.61
CA GLY A 45 4.71 -0.84 -13.89
C GLY A 45 4.52 -2.36 -13.87
N GLY A 46 3.36 -2.84 -13.42
CA GLY A 46 3.01 -4.25 -13.51
C GLY A 46 3.51 -5.18 -12.38
N VAL A 47 4.39 -4.74 -11.47
CA VAL A 47 4.92 -5.57 -10.35
C VAL A 47 3.89 -5.93 -9.28
N GLY A 48 2.68 -5.39 -9.39
CA GLY A 48 1.57 -5.74 -8.51
C GLY A 48 1.29 -4.75 -7.38
N LYS A 49 1.67 -3.47 -7.49
CA LYS A 49 1.34 -2.43 -6.49
C LYS A 49 -0.14 -2.42 -6.14
N SER A 50 -1.01 -2.09 -7.08
CA SER A 50 -2.47 -2.02 -6.89
C SER A 50 -3.07 -3.36 -6.45
N THR A 51 -2.58 -4.47 -7.02
CA THR A 51 -3.02 -5.82 -6.62
C THR A 51 -2.72 -6.11 -5.16
N LEU A 52 -1.50 -5.81 -4.69
CA LEU A 52 -1.11 -6.03 -3.29
C LEU A 52 -1.78 -5.02 -2.36
N CYS A 53 -2.01 -3.78 -2.82
CA CYS A 53 -2.78 -2.78 -2.07
C CYS A 53 -4.20 -3.30 -1.77
N ILE A 54 -4.93 -3.76 -2.80
CA ILE A 54 -6.28 -4.36 -2.64
C ILE A 54 -6.23 -5.59 -1.71
N LEU A 55 -5.30 -6.51 -1.95
CA LEU A 55 -5.18 -7.73 -1.13
C LEU A 55 -4.86 -7.40 0.32
N PHE A 56 -4.01 -6.43 0.58
CA PHE A 56 -3.64 -6.00 1.93
C PHE A 56 -4.81 -5.30 2.63
N ALA A 57 -5.54 -4.42 1.90
CA ALA A 57 -6.75 -3.79 2.40
C ALA A 57 -7.81 -4.84 2.80
N ASN A 58 -8.10 -5.79 1.91
CA ASN A 58 -9.01 -6.90 2.19
C ASN A 58 -8.54 -7.75 3.38
N TYR A 59 -7.22 -8.01 3.49
CA TYR A 59 -6.65 -8.78 4.59
C TYR A 59 -6.78 -8.07 5.93
N LEU A 60 -6.52 -6.77 5.98
CA LEU A 60 -6.70 -5.93 7.16
C LEU A 60 -8.17 -5.86 7.57
N ALA A 61 -9.08 -5.64 6.62
CA ALA A 61 -10.52 -5.62 6.88
C ALA A 61 -11.03 -6.98 7.38
N TRP A 62 -10.52 -8.09 6.81
CA TRP A 62 -10.80 -9.43 7.34
C TRP A 62 -10.32 -9.60 8.78
N LYS A 63 -9.17 -8.99 9.14
CA LYS A 63 -8.68 -8.93 10.53
C LYS A 63 -9.41 -7.89 11.40
N LYS A 64 -10.52 -7.31 10.90
CA LYS A 64 -11.32 -6.30 11.60
C LYS A 64 -10.57 -5.01 11.92
N GLN A 65 -9.59 -4.67 11.09
CA GLN A 65 -8.93 -3.37 11.16
C GLN A 65 -9.69 -2.33 10.33
N GLN A 66 -9.66 -1.08 10.76
CA GLN A 66 -10.15 0.03 9.96
C GLN A 66 -9.17 0.33 8.83
N VAL A 67 -9.68 0.50 7.62
CA VAL A 67 -8.88 0.70 6.40
C VAL A 67 -9.54 1.73 5.50
N CYS A 68 -8.74 2.61 4.94
CA CYS A 68 -9.09 3.46 3.81
C CYS A 68 -8.03 3.27 2.72
N VAL A 69 -8.44 3.21 1.46
CA VAL A 69 -7.54 3.13 0.31
C VAL A 69 -7.68 4.40 -0.50
N ILE A 70 -6.55 5.02 -0.80
CA ILE A 70 -6.45 6.21 -1.65
C ILE A 70 -5.71 5.83 -2.92
N ASP A 71 -6.43 5.83 -4.04
CA ASP A 71 -5.91 5.53 -5.37
C ASP A 71 -5.35 6.82 -5.99
N THR A 72 -4.02 6.94 -6.02
CA THR A 72 -3.33 8.11 -6.56
C THR A 72 -2.77 7.86 -7.97
N ASP A 73 -2.95 6.66 -8.54
CA ASP A 73 -2.57 6.37 -9.91
C ASP A 73 -3.54 7.04 -10.90
N LEU A 74 -3.02 7.65 -11.96
CA LEU A 74 -3.83 8.29 -13.01
C LEU A 74 -4.84 7.32 -13.66
N GLN A 75 -4.51 6.03 -13.68
CA GLN A 75 -5.40 4.99 -14.22
C GLN A 75 -6.59 4.67 -13.31
N LYS A 76 -6.58 5.13 -12.05
CA LYS A 76 -7.66 4.90 -11.07
C LYS A 76 -8.06 3.43 -10.97
N THR A 77 -7.07 2.54 -11.04
CA THR A 77 -7.29 1.08 -11.17
C THR A 77 -8.13 0.52 -10.03
N ILE A 78 -7.84 0.91 -8.78
CA ILE A 78 -8.56 0.43 -7.59
C ILE A 78 -9.97 1.03 -7.54
N LYS A 79 -10.12 2.31 -7.85
CA LYS A 79 -11.42 2.99 -7.87
C LYS A 79 -12.35 2.39 -8.92
N MET A 80 -11.82 2.15 -10.12
CA MET A 80 -12.59 1.52 -11.19
C MET A 80 -12.97 0.07 -10.85
N GLN A 81 -12.05 -0.68 -10.22
CA GLN A 81 -12.34 -2.03 -9.75
C GLN A 81 -13.47 -2.02 -8.70
N ARG A 82 -13.42 -1.11 -7.70
CA ARG A 82 -14.47 -0.96 -6.69
C ARG A 82 -15.84 -0.70 -7.32
N LYS A 83 -15.91 0.14 -8.34
CA LYS A 83 -17.17 0.41 -9.05
C LYS A 83 -17.74 -0.87 -9.66
N LYS A 84 -16.93 -1.62 -10.40
CA LYS A 84 -17.32 -2.90 -11.01
C LYS A 84 -17.73 -3.93 -9.96
N ASP A 85 -16.98 -4.02 -8.87
CA ASP A 85 -17.27 -4.99 -7.81
C ASP A 85 -18.60 -4.69 -7.11
N LYS A 86 -18.95 -3.43 -6.88
CA LYS A 86 -20.27 -3.05 -6.34
C LYS A 86 -21.42 -3.47 -7.27
N GLU A 87 -21.22 -3.41 -8.58
CA GLU A 87 -22.20 -3.87 -9.56
C GLU A 87 -22.32 -5.40 -9.57
N LEU A 88 -21.21 -6.13 -9.40
CA LEU A 88 -21.17 -7.59 -9.37
C LEU A 88 -21.66 -8.20 -8.04
N TYR A 89 -21.47 -7.48 -6.93
CA TYR A 89 -21.80 -7.92 -5.57
C TYR A 89 -22.74 -6.92 -4.88
N PRO A 90 -23.95 -6.68 -5.41
CA PRO A 90 -24.83 -5.60 -4.92
C PRO A 90 -25.34 -5.81 -3.49
N THR A 91 -25.24 -7.03 -2.97
CA THR A 91 -25.67 -7.40 -1.60
C THR A 91 -24.54 -7.34 -0.57
N LEU A 92 -23.31 -7.10 -1.00
CA LEU A 92 -22.16 -6.98 -0.10
C LEU A 92 -21.87 -5.52 0.21
N ASP A 93 -21.79 -5.21 1.49
CA ASP A 93 -21.29 -3.91 1.92
C ASP A 93 -19.76 -3.86 1.73
N PRO A 94 -19.23 -2.76 1.17
CA PRO A 94 -17.79 -2.59 1.03
C PRO A 94 -17.08 -2.64 2.39
N PRO A 95 -16.05 -3.49 2.56
CA PRO A 95 -15.40 -3.66 3.87
C PRO A 95 -14.49 -2.47 4.26
N TYR A 96 -14.22 -1.55 3.33
CA TYR A 96 -13.45 -0.32 3.51
C TYR A 96 -13.76 0.67 2.39
N GLU A 97 -13.42 1.94 2.59
CA GLU A 97 -13.57 2.96 1.56
C GLU A 97 -12.42 2.95 0.57
N VAL A 98 -12.75 3.26 -0.69
CA VAL A 98 -11.81 3.50 -1.78
C VAL A 98 -12.09 4.87 -2.36
N GLN A 99 -11.10 5.73 -2.29
CA GLN A 99 -11.15 7.08 -2.81
C GLN A 99 -10.07 7.24 -3.87
N ASP A 100 -10.31 8.09 -4.85
CA ASP A 100 -9.30 8.49 -5.82
C ASP A 100 -8.84 9.91 -5.52
N PHE A 101 -7.56 10.15 -5.79
CA PHE A 101 -6.97 11.46 -5.58
C PHE A 101 -5.97 11.74 -6.71
N ASP A 102 -6.11 12.88 -7.36
CA ASP A 102 -5.19 13.28 -8.41
C ASP A 102 -3.95 13.91 -7.78
N VAL A 103 -2.80 13.30 -8.03
CA VAL A 103 -1.51 13.88 -7.66
C VAL A 103 -1.29 15.14 -8.50
N GLN A 104 -1.32 16.30 -7.85
CA GLN A 104 -1.17 17.58 -8.51
C GLN A 104 0.07 18.30 -7.97
N ALA A 105 -0.14 19.23 -7.04
CA ALA A 105 0.91 20.01 -6.43
C ALA A 105 1.37 19.39 -5.10
N PRO A 106 2.63 19.58 -4.69
CA PRO A 106 3.16 19.06 -3.43
C PRO A 106 2.38 19.50 -2.19
N ASP A 107 1.89 20.74 -2.16
CA ASP A 107 1.11 21.29 -1.05
C ASP A 107 -0.25 20.60 -0.86
N VAL A 108 -0.89 20.21 -1.95
CA VAL A 108 -2.16 19.46 -1.93
C VAL A 108 -1.92 18.03 -1.42
N MET A 109 -0.84 17.40 -1.85
CA MET A 109 -0.45 16.07 -1.33
C MET A 109 -0.05 16.14 0.15
N GLN A 110 0.62 17.21 0.59
CA GLN A 110 0.94 17.41 2.00
C GLN A 110 -0.33 17.49 2.85
N GLN A 111 -1.33 18.26 2.42
CA GLN A 111 -2.62 18.36 3.12
C GLN A 111 -3.33 17.00 3.20
N LEU A 112 -3.26 16.19 2.14
CA LEU A 112 -3.80 14.83 2.16
C LEU A 112 -3.08 13.95 3.18
N MET A 113 -1.75 14.01 3.24
CA MET A 113 -0.95 13.24 4.19
C MET A 113 -1.19 13.66 5.64
N ASP A 114 -1.39 14.97 5.88
CA ASP A 114 -1.74 15.51 7.21
C ASP A 114 -3.13 15.02 7.64
N SER A 115 -4.12 15.06 6.74
CA SER A 115 -5.46 14.54 7.01
C SER A 115 -5.46 13.02 7.24
N ALA A 116 -4.61 12.29 6.53
CA ALA A 116 -4.44 10.85 6.74
C ALA A 116 -3.80 10.53 8.11
N ALA A 117 -3.00 11.45 8.67
CA ALA A 117 -2.42 11.27 9.99
C ALA A 117 -3.47 11.33 11.13
N ASP A 118 -4.59 11.99 10.90
CA ASP A 118 -5.71 12.08 11.84
C ASP A 118 -6.75 10.94 11.68
N THR A 119 -6.55 10.08 10.68
CA THR A 119 -7.48 8.98 10.36
C THR A 119 -7.13 7.73 11.18
N GLU A 120 -8.07 7.20 11.96
CA GLU A 120 -7.86 5.97 12.72
C GLU A 120 -7.65 4.75 11.79
N GLY A 121 -6.70 3.88 12.15
CA GLY A 121 -6.43 2.64 11.44
C GLY A 121 -5.37 2.76 10.36
N PHE A 122 -5.61 2.18 9.20
CA PHE A 122 -4.68 2.12 8.09
C PHE A 122 -5.16 2.95 6.91
N VAL A 123 -4.34 3.88 6.45
CA VAL A 123 -4.54 4.59 5.18
C VAL A 123 -3.53 4.06 4.18
N LEU A 124 -4.01 3.39 3.14
CA LEU A 124 -3.20 2.77 2.10
C LEU A 124 -3.22 3.64 0.85
N PHE A 125 -2.06 3.98 0.35
CA PHE A 125 -1.89 4.76 -0.88
C PHE A 125 -1.37 3.85 -1.99
N ASP A 126 -2.09 3.78 -3.11
CA ASP A 126 -1.60 3.15 -4.34
C ASP A 126 -0.92 4.21 -5.20
N SER A 127 0.41 4.16 -5.32
CA SER A 127 1.16 5.18 -6.06
C SER A 127 1.23 4.89 -7.56
N PRO A 128 1.34 5.93 -8.41
CA PRO A 128 1.61 5.75 -9.83
C PRO A 128 2.92 5.00 -10.08
N GLY A 129 3.07 4.47 -11.29
CA GLY A 129 4.28 3.78 -11.71
C GLY A 129 5.48 4.69 -11.92
N ASN A 130 5.26 5.97 -12.20
CA ASN A 130 6.31 6.97 -12.28
C ASN A 130 6.45 7.68 -10.94
N VAL A 131 7.60 7.55 -10.30
CA VAL A 131 7.87 8.13 -8.96
C VAL A 131 8.67 9.43 -9.02
N SER A 132 8.89 10.00 -10.22
CA SER A 132 9.66 11.23 -10.43
C SER A 132 8.82 12.50 -10.38
N GLU A 133 7.54 12.43 -10.05
CA GLU A 133 6.67 13.59 -9.94
C GLU A 133 6.86 14.28 -8.59
N ASP A 134 7.12 15.59 -8.59
CA ASP A 134 7.32 16.39 -7.38
C ASP A 134 6.13 16.29 -6.40
N GLY A 135 4.92 16.14 -6.93
CA GLY A 135 3.70 15.93 -6.15
C GLY A 135 3.71 14.68 -5.27
N LEU A 136 4.56 13.69 -5.57
CA LEU A 136 4.70 12.46 -4.77
C LEU A 136 5.66 12.61 -3.58
N VAL A 137 6.50 13.63 -3.55
CA VAL A 137 7.49 13.84 -2.49
C VAL A 137 6.83 13.85 -1.10
N PRO A 138 5.77 14.63 -0.83
CA PRO A 138 5.12 14.60 0.48
C PRO A 138 4.53 13.24 0.84
N MET A 139 4.05 12.46 -0.14
CA MET A 139 3.53 11.11 0.11
C MET A 139 4.60 10.18 0.64
N PHE A 140 5.81 10.20 0.07
CA PHE A 140 6.92 9.36 0.52
C PHE A 140 7.54 9.85 1.82
N THR A 141 7.70 11.17 1.98
CA THR A 141 8.36 11.74 3.17
C THR A 141 7.50 11.67 4.43
N ASN A 142 6.18 11.65 4.30
CA ASN A 142 5.24 11.54 5.42
C ASN A 142 4.66 10.13 5.60
N ALA A 143 5.04 9.14 4.80
CA ALA A 143 4.63 7.75 5.01
C ALA A 143 5.29 7.17 6.28
N ASP A 144 4.57 6.28 6.98
CA ASP A 144 5.14 5.44 8.04
C ASP A 144 5.84 4.22 7.43
N PHE A 145 5.23 3.67 6.37
CA PHE A 145 5.76 2.50 5.68
C PHE A 145 5.61 2.63 4.17
N ILE A 146 6.62 2.14 3.45
CA ILE A 146 6.59 2.03 1.99
C ILE A 146 6.74 0.55 1.64
N ILE A 147 5.74 -0.01 0.97
CA ILE A 147 5.72 -1.38 0.48
C ILE A 147 6.16 -1.38 -0.97
N CYS A 148 7.30 -2.02 -1.25
CA CYS A 148 7.91 -2.10 -2.57
C CYS A 148 7.82 -3.55 -3.09
N PRO A 149 6.80 -3.90 -3.88
CA PRO A 149 6.74 -5.19 -4.55
C PRO A 149 7.79 -5.27 -5.65
N TYR A 150 8.44 -6.44 -5.80
CA TYR A 150 9.40 -6.70 -6.85
C TYR A 150 9.36 -8.17 -7.29
N GLU A 151 9.92 -8.44 -8.46
CA GLU A 151 10.15 -9.78 -9.02
C GLU A 151 11.66 -9.95 -9.21
N TYR A 152 12.16 -11.20 -9.26
CA TYR A 152 13.60 -11.45 -9.46
C TYR A 152 14.04 -11.36 -10.92
N GLU A 153 13.26 -10.72 -11.76
CA GLU A 153 13.65 -10.39 -13.13
C GLU A 153 14.56 -9.15 -13.15
N GLU A 154 15.61 -9.19 -13.95
CA GLU A 154 16.62 -8.14 -14.08
C GLU A 154 16.00 -6.75 -14.24
N LYS A 155 15.10 -6.57 -15.21
CA LYS A 155 14.40 -5.29 -15.46
C LYS A 155 13.60 -4.79 -14.26
N THR A 156 13.10 -5.68 -13.43
CA THR A 156 12.35 -5.32 -12.22
C THR A 156 13.32 -4.93 -11.11
N LEU A 157 14.44 -5.61 -11.00
CA LEU A 157 15.48 -5.29 -10.02
C LEU A 157 16.12 -3.94 -10.30
N ASP A 158 16.42 -3.61 -11.57
CA ASP A 158 16.94 -2.31 -11.98
C ASP A 158 15.98 -1.17 -11.62
N SER A 159 14.70 -1.34 -11.94
CA SER A 159 13.67 -0.35 -11.60
C SER A 159 13.48 -0.20 -10.09
N THR A 160 13.59 -1.31 -9.34
CA THR A 160 13.54 -1.29 -7.87
C THR A 160 14.78 -0.60 -7.30
N GLY A 161 15.95 -0.82 -7.90
CA GLY A 161 17.19 -0.11 -7.55
C GLY A 161 17.05 1.41 -7.75
N THR A 162 16.50 1.84 -8.89
CA THR A 162 16.22 3.25 -9.15
C THR A 162 15.24 3.83 -8.13
N PHE A 163 14.16 3.11 -7.81
CA PHE A 163 13.23 3.52 -6.75
C PHE A 163 13.94 3.73 -5.40
N VAL A 164 14.80 2.79 -5.01
CA VAL A 164 15.58 2.90 -3.77
C VAL A 164 16.49 4.13 -3.78
N GLN A 165 17.12 4.45 -4.92
CA GLN A 165 17.93 5.67 -5.05
C GLN A 165 17.10 6.93 -4.81
N VAL A 166 15.87 7.01 -5.36
CA VAL A 166 14.94 8.11 -5.10
C VAL A 166 14.61 8.22 -3.60
N ILE A 167 14.25 7.12 -2.96
CA ILE A 167 13.95 7.12 -1.52
C ILE A 167 15.16 7.55 -0.67
N ASN A 168 16.36 7.12 -1.03
CA ASN A 168 17.58 7.52 -0.31
C ASN A 168 17.89 9.02 -0.53
N ALA A 169 17.66 9.57 -1.73
CA ALA A 169 17.79 10.99 -1.99
C ALA A 169 16.78 11.81 -1.17
N LEU A 170 15.52 11.36 -1.09
CA LEU A 170 14.50 11.99 -0.25
C LEU A 170 14.87 11.95 1.24
N ARG A 171 15.41 10.84 1.74
CA ARG A 171 15.89 10.75 3.14
C ARG A 171 17.04 11.71 3.41
N ALA A 172 17.96 11.88 2.47
CA ALA A 172 19.07 12.84 2.59
C ALA A 172 18.58 14.29 2.59
N ALA A 173 17.56 14.60 1.77
CA ALA A 173 16.98 15.94 1.67
C ALA A 173 15.99 16.25 2.81
N THR A 174 15.38 15.24 3.43
CA THR A 174 14.34 15.38 4.45
C THR A 174 14.70 14.55 5.69
N PRO A 175 15.51 15.09 6.64
CA PRO A 175 15.94 14.34 7.81
C PRO A 175 14.84 13.82 8.73
N SER A 176 13.63 14.41 8.65
CA SER A 176 12.43 13.96 9.38
C SER A 176 11.77 12.73 8.77
N MET A 177 12.15 12.31 7.56
CA MET A 177 11.59 11.13 6.90
C MET A 177 11.96 9.85 7.65
N SER A 178 10.98 9.22 8.28
CA SER A 178 11.15 8.00 9.08
C SER A 178 10.56 6.74 8.43
N ALA A 179 10.06 6.85 7.19
CA ALA A 179 9.42 5.76 6.48
C ALA A 179 10.27 4.48 6.45
N LYS A 180 9.71 3.36 6.95
CA LYS A 180 10.36 2.03 6.90
C LYS A 180 10.00 1.34 5.59
N LEU A 181 10.99 0.73 4.91
CA LEU A 181 10.80 0.00 3.66
C LEU A 181 10.47 -1.48 3.91
N PHE A 182 9.47 -1.99 3.21
CA PHE A 182 9.21 -3.41 3.05
C PHE A 182 9.40 -3.80 1.59
N PHE A 183 10.34 -4.70 1.32
CA PHE A 183 10.52 -5.32 0.02
C PHE A 183 9.71 -6.61 -0.04
N VAL A 184 8.80 -6.71 -1.00
CA VAL A 184 7.88 -7.85 -1.13
C VAL A 184 8.20 -8.62 -2.41
N PRO A 185 8.93 -9.76 -2.32
CA PRO A 185 9.12 -10.64 -3.48
C PRO A 185 7.76 -11.18 -3.91
N ASN A 186 7.28 -10.77 -5.09
CA ASN A 186 5.93 -11.03 -5.57
C ASN A 186 5.95 -11.86 -6.85
N ARG A 187 4.88 -12.60 -7.11
CA ARG A 187 4.67 -13.45 -8.29
C ARG A 187 5.76 -14.50 -8.52
N ILE A 188 6.31 -15.04 -7.44
CA ILE A 188 7.38 -16.01 -7.53
C ILE A 188 6.84 -17.34 -8.07
N ASP A 189 7.37 -17.79 -9.21
CA ASP A 189 7.09 -19.14 -9.72
C ASP A 189 8.05 -20.13 -9.06
N VAL A 190 7.52 -20.96 -8.18
CA VAL A 190 8.31 -21.97 -7.44
C VAL A 190 8.85 -23.10 -8.30
N ARG A 191 8.38 -23.21 -9.55
CA ARG A 191 8.87 -24.21 -10.51
C ARG A 191 10.13 -23.72 -11.26
N ILE A 192 10.39 -22.42 -11.22
CA ILE A 192 11.56 -21.79 -11.80
C ILE A 192 12.60 -21.66 -10.70
N GLY A 193 13.81 -22.07 -10.96
CA GLY A 193 14.92 -21.89 -10.04
C GLY A 193 16.00 -22.92 -10.24
N THR A 194 16.87 -22.65 -11.21
CA THR A 194 18.19 -23.27 -11.24
C THR A 194 18.97 -22.90 -9.98
N ALA A 195 20.01 -23.65 -9.65
CA ALA A 195 20.86 -23.36 -8.50
C ALA A 195 21.42 -21.93 -8.55
N ASP A 196 21.72 -21.42 -9.74
CA ASP A 196 22.28 -20.08 -9.95
C ASP A 196 21.21 -18.98 -9.74
N GLU A 197 20.00 -19.18 -10.24
CA GLU A 197 18.88 -18.26 -10.00
C GLU A 197 18.55 -18.19 -8.50
N LEU A 198 18.48 -19.31 -7.80
CA LEU A 198 18.24 -19.33 -6.35
C LEU A 198 19.37 -18.65 -5.57
N ARG A 199 20.61 -18.72 -6.05
CA ARG A 199 21.75 -17.99 -5.48
C ARG A 199 21.59 -16.49 -5.68
N MET A 200 21.23 -16.04 -6.91
CA MET A 200 20.95 -14.66 -7.23
C MET A 200 19.81 -14.11 -6.35
N TRP A 201 18.71 -14.85 -6.17
CA TRP A 201 17.60 -14.43 -5.30
C TRP A 201 18.04 -14.22 -3.86
N LYS A 202 18.89 -15.11 -3.32
CA LYS A 202 19.45 -14.94 -1.95
C LYS A 202 20.34 -13.70 -1.84
N GLN A 203 21.14 -13.40 -2.87
CA GLN A 203 21.98 -12.22 -2.92
C GLN A 203 21.13 -10.94 -2.98
N THR A 204 20.11 -10.91 -3.83
CA THR A 204 19.16 -9.81 -3.93
C THR A 204 18.46 -9.54 -2.58
N ASP A 205 17.94 -10.61 -1.95
CA ASP A 205 17.32 -10.50 -0.61
C ASP A 205 18.31 -9.96 0.42
N ALA A 206 19.58 -10.36 0.36
CA ALA A 206 20.62 -9.87 1.29
C ALA A 206 20.92 -8.37 1.10
N ILE A 207 20.94 -7.89 -0.15
CA ILE A 207 21.10 -6.46 -0.45
C ILE A 207 19.89 -5.67 0.07
N PHE A 208 18.67 -6.11 -0.24
CA PHE A 208 17.47 -5.39 0.21
C PHE A 208 17.28 -5.40 1.72
N LYS A 209 17.74 -6.44 2.43
CA LYS A 209 17.75 -6.47 3.90
C LYS A 209 18.62 -5.39 4.54
N GLN A 210 19.61 -4.84 3.84
CA GLN A 210 20.40 -3.70 4.33
C GLN A 210 19.64 -2.38 4.21
N LEU A 211 18.61 -2.33 3.36
CA LEU A 211 17.84 -1.12 3.04
C LEU A 211 16.47 -1.10 3.75
N GLY A 212 15.96 -2.27 4.10
CA GLY A 212 14.65 -2.43 4.74
C GLY A 212 14.34 -3.88 5.08
N ALA A 213 13.10 -4.18 5.40
CA ALA A 213 12.67 -5.53 5.71
C ALA A 213 12.23 -6.27 4.43
N VAL A 214 12.79 -7.45 4.18
CA VAL A 214 12.35 -8.33 3.10
C VAL A 214 11.33 -9.32 3.66
N THR A 215 10.14 -9.36 3.07
CA THR A 215 9.06 -10.26 3.51
C THR A 215 9.27 -11.69 3.01
N PRO A 216 8.56 -12.68 3.56
CA PRO A 216 8.36 -13.95 2.88
C PRO A 216 7.81 -13.75 1.48
N ARG A 217 8.17 -14.66 0.55
CA ARG A 217 7.81 -14.59 -0.87
C ARG A 217 6.32 -14.85 -1.08
N ILE A 218 5.70 -14.08 -1.97
CA ILE A 218 4.34 -14.33 -2.46
C ILE A 218 4.45 -15.07 -3.79
N THR A 219 3.97 -16.31 -3.82
CA THR A 219 4.03 -17.15 -5.02
C THR A 219 2.95 -16.78 -6.03
N ALA A 220 3.25 -16.97 -7.31
CA ALA A 220 2.28 -16.80 -8.38
C ALA A 220 1.15 -17.82 -8.24
N ARG A 221 -0.09 -17.34 -8.09
CA ARG A 221 -1.28 -18.19 -7.98
C ARG A 221 -2.42 -17.60 -8.82
N ALA A 222 -3.22 -18.47 -9.42
CA ALA A 222 -4.40 -18.05 -10.20
C ALA A 222 -5.41 -17.27 -9.34
N SER A 223 -5.55 -17.58 -8.05
CA SER A 223 -6.41 -16.87 -7.12
C SER A 223 -6.02 -15.40 -6.95
N LEU A 224 -4.72 -15.08 -7.00
CA LEU A 224 -4.22 -13.70 -6.90
C LEU A 224 -4.41 -12.87 -8.17
N LYS A 225 -4.84 -13.49 -9.28
CA LYS A 225 -5.26 -12.80 -10.52
C LYS A 225 -6.76 -12.47 -10.54
N ARG A 226 -7.54 -13.03 -9.62
CA ARG A 226 -9.00 -12.86 -9.53
C ARG A 226 -9.37 -12.15 -8.25
N ILE A 227 -8.79 -10.98 -8.05
CA ILE A 227 -9.07 -10.15 -6.87
C ILE A 227 -10.30 -9.29 -7.10
N ASN A 228 -10.99 -8.98 -6.02
CA ASN A 228 -11.99 -7.94 -5.94
C ASN A 228 -11.73 -7.07 -4.71
N THR A 229 -12.43 -5.97 -4.60
CA THR A 229 -12.27 -5.02 -3.48
C THR A 229 -13.27 -5.27 -2.34
N MET A 230 -14.11 -6.30 -2.45
CA MET A 230 -15.20 -6.56 -1.51
C MET A 230 -14.83 -7.60 -0.44
N GLU A 231 -13.98 -8.57 -0.79
CA GLU A 231 -13.59 -9.64 0.12
C GLU A 231 -12.25 -10.28 -0.23
N ILE A 232 -11.72 -11.08 0.67
CA ILE A 232 -10.56 -11.93 0.42
C ILE A 232 -10.90 -13.40 0.63
N SER A 233 -10.76 -14.22 -0.41
CA SER A 233 -11.03 -15.65 -0.34
C SER A 233 -10.01 -16.39 0.56
N ALA A 234 -10.36 -17.60 1.03
CA ALA A 234 -9.44 -18.43 1.81
C ALA A 234 -8.13 -18.69 1.08
N SER A 235 -8.19 -19.04 -0.22
CA SER A 235 -7.00 -19.31 -1.02
C SER A 235 -6.10 -18.08 -1.23
N GLN A 236 -6.67 -16.88 -1.30
CA GLN A 236 -5.92 -15.63 -1.35
C GLN A 236 -5.26 -15.34 -0.01
N ARG A 237 -6.00 -15.49 1.11
CA ARG A 237 -5.44 -15.32 2.46
C ARG A 237 -4.23 -16.22 2.68
N ASP A 238 -4.35 -17.51 2.35
CA ASP A 238 -3.26 -18.47 2.49
C ASP A 238 -2.03 -18.10 1.65
N ALA A 239 -2.27 -17.57 0.44
CA ALA A 239 -1.19 -17.16 -0.45
C ALA A 239 -0.37 -15.97 0.09
N VAL A 240 -1.02 -15.02 0.79
CA VAL A 240 -0.38 -13.78 1.26
C VAL A 240 -0.06 -13.79 2.75
N LYS A 241 -0.60 -14.74 3.52
CA LYS A 241 -0.56 -14.78 4.99
C LYS A 241 0.83 -14.55 5.57
N LEU A 242 1.84 -15.29 5.09
CA LEU A 242 3.19 -15.20 5.67
C LEU A 242 3.79 -13.81 5.48
N ALA A 243 3.62 -13.21 4.28
CA ALA A 243 4.13 -11.86 3.98
C ALA A 243 3.36 -10.79 4.74
N PHE A 244 2.03 -10.86 4.77
CA PHE A 244 1.20 -9.84 5.40
C PHE A 244 1.26 -9.89 6.93
N ASP A 245 1.26 -11.07 7.54
CA ASP A 245 1.46 -11.22 8.99
C ASP A 245 2.85 -10.74 9.41
N PHE A 246 3.89 -10.97 8.57
CA PHE A 246 5.23 -10.44 8.80
C PHE A 246 5.21 -8.90 8.82
N MET A 247 4.61 -8.25 7.79
CA MET A 247 4.51 -6.79 7.73
C MET A 247 3.74 -6.23 8.92
N ILE A 248 2.55 -6.76 9.22
CA ILE A 248 1.70 -6.30 10.34
C ILE A 248 2.45 -6.38 11.66
N ARG A 249 3.19 -7.46 11.91
CA ARG A 249 4.01 -7.60 13.13
C ARG A 249 5.09 -6.54 13.20
N ARG A 250 5.82 -6.31 12.10
CA ARG A 250 6.88 -5.30 12.05
C ARG A 250 6.37 -3.85 12.11
N MET A 251 5.12 -3.61 11.71
CA MET A 251 4.48 -2.30 11.83
C MET A 251 4.10 -1.96 13.28
N ARG A 252 4.09 -2.93 14.18
CA ARG A 252 3.83 -2.74 15.61
C ARG A 252 5.09 -2.47 16.43
N GLU A 253 6.25 -2.81 15.89
CA GLU A 253 7.57 -2.53 16.47
C GLU A 253 8.00 -1.08 16.16
#